data_cad97f8c6a1c75c03a15ea5fe597bd27
#
_entry.id   cad97f8c6a1c75c03a15ea5fe597bd27
#
_cell.length_a   1.000
_cell.length_b   1.000
_cell.length_c   1.000
_cell.angle_alpha   90.00
_cell.angle_beta   90.00
_cell.angle_gamma   90.00
#
_symmetry.space_group_name_H-M   'P 1'
#
loop_
_entity.id
_entity.type
_entity.pdbx_description
1 polymer ?
#
loop_
_entity_poly.entity_id
_entity_poly.type
_entity_poly.pdbx_seq_one_letter_code
_entity_poly.pdbx_strand_id
1 'polypeptide(L)'
;MKLHEPSIQEKTLRFHFVEGPMKGRDFDHVFHSNGKVSWGPAGSGKKTESEGALEKVGDDCFVGSYMGSNGYTLTSAINLATGKLISFASNGDEWSKQNGTVKVVD
;
A
#
# COMPACT_ATOMS: atom_id res chain seq x y z
N MET A 1 -25.25 6.54 11.98
CA MET A 1 -24.43 5.76 11.23
C MET A 1 -23.06 6.32 11.10
N LYS A 2 -22.12 5.44 11.15
CA LYS A 2 -20.84 5.83 11.14
C LYS A 2 -20.34 6.02 9.81
N LEU A 3 -19.83 7.13 9.50
CA LEU A 3 -19.03 7.26 8.36
C LEU A 3 -17.70 6.84 8.67
N HIS A 4 -17.03 6.22 7.83
CA HIS A 4 -15.88 5.64 8.22
C HIS A 4 -14.78 5.93 7.44
N GLU A 5 -13.81 6.08 8.17
CA GLU A 5 -12.50 5.80 7.81
C GLU A 5 -12.35 4.40 7.46
N PRO A 6 -11.41 4.10 6.55
CA PRO A 6 -11.07 2.72 6.24
C PRO A 6 -10.71 1.98 7.51
N SER A 7 -11.26 0.78 7.69
CA SER A 7 -11.03 -0.02 8.89
C SER A 7 -9.58 -0.44 9.05
N ILE A 8 -8.77 -0.32 7.99
CA ILE A 8 -7.36 -0.69 8.04
C ILE A 8 -6.44 0.50 8.22
N GLN A 9 -6.97 1.70 8.41
CA GLN A 9 -6.14 2.85 8.71
C GLN A 9 -5.43 2.64 10.04
N GLU A 10 -4.18 3.07 10.13
CA GLU A 10 -3.31 2.91 11.30
C GLU A 10 -2.93 1.46 11.59
N LYS A 11 -3.27 0.52 10.71
CA LYS A 11 -2.84 -0.87 10.85
C LYS A 11 -1.71 -1.16 9.88
N THR A 12 -0.89 -2.14 10.21
CA THR A 12 0.21 -2.53 9.31
C THR A 12 -0.30 -3.50 8.27
N LEU A 13 -0.11 -3.13 7.01
CA LEU A 13 -0.46 -3.97 5.87
C LEU A 13 0.82 -4.50 5.26
N ARG A 14 0.92 -5.81 5.13
CA ARG A 14 2.09 -6.44 4.51
C ARG A 14 1.78 -6.76 3.07
N PHE A 15 2.56 -6.14 2.18
CA PHE A 15 2.48 -6.39 0.74
C PHE A 15 3.55 -7.39 0.37
N HIS A 16 3.17 -8.44 -0.34
CA HIS A 16 4.10 -9.43 -0.86
C HIS A 16 3.92 -9.46 -2.37
N PHE A 17 4.97 -9.16 -3.13
CA PHE A 17 4.87 -9.07 -4.58
C PHE A 17 5.28 -10.38 -5.22
N VAL A 18 4.43 -10.88 -6.13
CA VAL A 18 4.67 -12.15 -6.82
C VAL A 18 5.00 -11.97 -8.29
N GLU A 19 4.74 -10.77 -8.85
CA GLU A 19 5.06 -10.44 -10.22
C GLU A 19 5.47 -8.98 -10.32
N GLY A 20 6.30 -8.64 -11.29
CA GLY A 20 6.73 -7.29 -11.55
C GLY A 20 8.12 -7.01 -10.99
N PRO A 21 8.57 -5.76 -11.05
CA PRO A 21 9.94 -5.41 -10.63
C PRO A 21 10.26 -5.72 -9.17
N MET A 22 9.23 -5.80 -8.32
CA MET A 22 9.45 -6.05 -6.89
C MET A 22 9.21 -7.50 -6.51
N LYS A 23 9.15 -8.40 -7.49
CA LYS A 23 8.86 -9.82 -7.26
C LYS A 23 9.72 -10.39 -6.14
N GLY A 24 9.07 -11.08 -5.21
CA GLY A 24 9.76 -11.74 -4.09
C GLY A 24 10.03 -10.85 -2.90
N ARG A 25 9.62 -9.59 -2.93
CA ARG A 25 9.88 -8.64 -1.85
C ARG A 25 8.63 -8.35 -1.05
N ASP A 26 8.82 -8.13 0.24
CA ASP A 26 7.74 -7.80 1.15
C ASP A 26 7.97 -6.41 1.72
N PHE A 27 6.90 -5.63 1.77
CA PHE A 27 6.94 -4.30 2.37
C PHE A 27 5.78 -4.11 3.31
N ASP A 28 6.04 -3.42 4.41
CA ASP A 28 4.99 -3.07 5.36
C ASP A 28 4.59 -1.61 5.15
N HIS A 29 3.29 -1.36 5.22
CA HIS A 29 2.72 -0.03 5.01
C HIS A 29 1.74 0.28 6.12
N VAL A 30 1.79 1.51 6.62
CA VAL A 30 0.78 2.01 7.55
C VAL A 30 0.23 3.30 6.96
N PHE A 31 -1.05 3.30 6.64
CA PHE A 31 -1.71 4.49 6.13
C PHE A 31 -2.32 5.22 7.31
N HIS A 32 -1.78 6.39 7.61
CA HIS A 32 -2.21 7.16 8.78
C HIS A 32 -3.37 8.08 8.41
N SER A 33 -4.14 8.44 9.41
CA SER A 33 -5.30 9.31 9.18
C SER A 33 -4.91 10.75 8.86
N ASN A 34 -3.65 11.12 9.07
CA ASN A 34 -3.19 12.49 8.87
C ASN A 34 -2.62 12.77 7.49
N GLY A 35 -2.84 11.88 6.53
CA GLY A 35 -2.32 12.10 5.18
C GLY A 35 -0.89 11.65 4.98
N LYS A 36 -0.38 10.84 5.92
CA LYS A 36 0.97 10.30 5.82
C LYS A 36 0.91 8.79 5.69
N VAL A 37 1.94 8.22 5.09
CA VAL A 37 2.08 6.77 4.95
C VAL A 37 3.48 6.40 5.39
N SER A 38 3.58 5.44 6.29
CA SER A 38 4.88 4.91 6.71
C SER A 38 5.08 3.59 5.98
N TRP A 39 6.22 3.42 5.32
CA TRP A 39 6.46 2.21 4.54
C TRP A 39 7.93 1.82 4.59
N GLY A 40 8.22 0.55 4.41
CA GLY A 40 9.58 0.04 4.40
C GLY A 40 9.59 -1.47 4.28
N PRO A 41 10.78 -2.06 4.22
CA PRO A 41 10.90 -3.52 4.14
C PRO A 41 10.24 -4.18 5.34
N ALA A 42 9.55 -5.29 5.10
CA ALA A 42 8.80 -5.98 6.12
C ALA A 42 9.70 -6.43 7.26
N GLY A 43 9.25 -6.16 8.47
CA GLY A 43 9.96 -6.62 9.66
C GLY A 43 11.24 -5.89 9.97
N SER A 44 11.63 -4.90 9.19
CA SER A 44 12.92 -4.24 9.37
C SER A 44 12.92 -3.19 10.49
N GLY A 45 11.75 -2.70 10.86
CA GLY A 45 11.66 -1.59 11.80
C GLY A 45 12.04 -0.25 11.19
N LYS A 46 12.51 -0.26 9.94
CA LYS A 46 12.88 0.97 9.27
C LYS A 46 11.76 1.36 8.33
N LYS A 47 11.27 2.59 8.49
CA LYS A 47 10.20 3.08 7.65
C LYS A 47 10.49 4.48 7.17
N THR A 48 10.06 4.74 5.95
CA THR A 48 10.08 6.07 5.37
C THR A 48 8.67 6.61 5.48
N GLU A 49 8.53 7.88 5.80
CA GLU A 49 7.23 8.51 5.85
C GLU A 49 7.06 9.41 4.65
N SER A 50 5.92 9.30 4.00
CA SER A 50 5.62 10.05 2.79
C SER A 50 4.20 10.55 2.85
N GLU A 51 3.87 11.46 1.94
CA GLU A 51 2.49 11.89 1.79
C GLU A 51 1.72 10.83 1.03
N GLY A 52 0.49 10.59 1.44
CA GLY A 52 -0.37 9.63 0.79
C GLY A 52 -1.71 9.53 1.46
N ALA A 53 -2.56 8.69 0.91
CA ALA A 53 -3.91 8.51 1.41
C ALA A 53 -4.44 7.14 1.07
N LEU A 54 -5.46 6.72 1.79
CA LEU A 54 -6.14 5.47 1.57
C LEU A 54 -7.63 5.75 1.53
N GLU A 55 -8.32 5.19 0.53
CA GLU A 55 -9.77 5.35 0.41
C GLU A 55 -10.42 4.00 0.27
N LYS A 56 -11.57 3.85 0.88
CA LYS A 56 -12.37 2.65 0.74
C LYS A 56 -13.26 2.82 -0.49
N VAL A 57 -13.22 1.86 -1.40
CA VAL A 57 -13.99 1.93 -2.64
C VAL A 57 -15.03 0.82 -2.75
N GLY A 58 -15.12 -0.05 -1.78
CA GLY A 58 -16.11 -1.12 -1.75
C GLY A 58 -15.90 -1.94 -0.51
N ASP A 59 -16.70 -2.99 -0.31
CA ASP A 59 -16.54 -3.87 0.84
C ASP A 59 -15.18 -4.54 0.74
N ASP A 60 -14.35 -4.37 1.77
CA ASP A 60 -13.00 -4.92 1.83
C ASP A 60 -12.07 -4.45 0.70
N CYS A 61 -12.47 -3.44 -0.06
CA CYS A 61 -11.70 -2.95 -1.20
C CYS A 61 -11.25 -1.52 -0.95
N PHE A 62 -9.96 -1.28 -1.14
CA PHE A 62 -9.34 0.01 -0.84
C PHE A 62 -8.37 0.38 -1.94
N VAL A 63 -8.17 1.69 -2.10
CA VAL A 63 -7.12 2.21 -2.97
C VAL A 63 -6.23 3.09 -2.12
N GLY A 64 -4.93 2.81 -2.14
CA GLY A 64 -3.95 3.62 -1.43
C GLY A 64 -2.93 4.16 -2.39
N SER A 65 -2.44 5.37 -2.14
CA SER A 65 -1.43 5.98 -2.99
C SER A 65 -0.50 6.79 -2.12
N TYR A 66 0.78 6.75 -2.44
CA TYR A 66 1.76 7.54 -1.70
C TYR A 66 2.98 7.81 -2.57
N MET A 67 3.74 8.82 -2.17
CA MET A 67 4.98 9.16 -2.85
C MET A 67 6.08 8.26 -2.34
N GLY A 68 6.63 7.45 -3.21
CA GLY A 68 7.74 6.57 -2.88
C GLY A 68 9.07 7.26 -3.09
N SER A 69 10.12 6.47 -3.14
CA SER A 69 11.45 7.01 -3.36
C SER A 69 11.69 7.30 -4.84
N ASN A 70 12.68 8.13 -5.12
CA ASN A 70 13.13 8.43 -6.49
C ASN A 70 12.06 9.01 -7.40
N GLY A 71 11.14 9.78 -6.83
CA GLY A 71 10.12 10.43 -7.63
C GLY A 71 8.99 9.53 -8.07
N TYR A 72 8.95 8.29 -7.60
CA TYR A 72 7.84 7.40 -7.93
C TYR A 72 6.62 7.71 -7.09
N THR A 73 5.45 7.53 -7.70
CA THR A 73 4.19 7.47 -6.97
C THR A 73 3.72 6.02 -7.06
N LEU A 74 3.34 5.47 -5.93
CA LEU A 74 2.81 4.11 -5.87
C LEU A 74 1.34 4.17 -5.56
N THR A 75 0.55 3.45 -6.35
CA THR A 75 -0.89 3.37 -6.17
C THR A 75 -1.28 1.90 -6.17
N SER A 76 -1.99 1.49 -5.13
CA SER A 76 -2.30 0.08 -4.92
C SER A 76 -3.78 -0.11 -4.74
N ALA A 77 -4.32 -1.13 -5.41
CA ALA A 77 -5.67 -1.61 -5.19
C ALA A 77 -5.56 -2.83 -4.28
N ILE A 78 -6.32 -2.82 -3.20
CA ILE A 78 -6.23 -3.80 -2.13
C ILE A 78 -7.60 -4.44 -1.94
N ASN A 79 -7.66 -5.76 -1.99
CA ASN A 79 -8.86 -6.49 -1.68
C ASN A 79 -8.59 -7.41 -0.51
N LEU A 80 -9.09 -7.06 0.67
CA LEU A 80 -8.81 -7.83 1.87
C LEU A 80 -9.63 -9.12 1.94
N ALA A 81 -10.71 -9.21 1.20
CA ALA A 81 -11.50 -10.44 1.19
C ALA A 81 -10.75 -11.58 0.50
N THR A 82 -9.97 -11.25 -0.53
CA THR A 82 -9.22 -12.26 -1.28
C THR A 82 -7.73 -12.20 -1.00
N GLY A 83 -7.25 -11.13 -0.38
CA GLY A 83 -5.83 -10.91 -0.21
C GLY A 83 -5.12 -10.43 -1.47
N LYS A 84 -5.87 -10.03 -2.50
CA LYS A 84 -5.26 -9.64 -3.76
C LYS A 84 -4.77 -8.20 -3.73
N LEU A 85 -3.60 -7.99 -4.30
CA LEU A 85 -2.95 -6.69 -4.40
C LEU A 85 -2.52 -6.45 -5.83
N ILE A 86 -2.83 -5.25 -6.33
CA ILE A 86 -2.27 -4.78 -7.59
C ILE A 86 -1.70 -3.41 -7.33
N SER A 87 -0.43 -3.21 -7.67
CA SER A 87 0.22 -1.93 -7.45
C SER A 87 0.77 -1.39 -8.75
N PHE A 88 0.70 -0.08 -8.89
CA PHE A 88 1.27 0.63 -10.02
C PHE A 88 2.31 1.60 -9.48
N ALA A 89 3.46 1.65 -10.11
CA ALA A 89 4.50 2.60 -9.74
C ALA A 89 4.86 3.40 -10.99
N SER A 90 4.92 4.70 -10.85
CA SER A 90 5.25 5.55 -11.99
C SER A 90 5.99 6.79 -11.54
N ASN A 91 6.83 7.31 -12.44
CA ASN A 91 7.44 8.62 -12.29
C ASN A 91 7.27 9.32 -13.64
N GLY A 92 8.04 10.34 -13.93
CA GLY A 92 7.86 11.07 -15.18
C GLY A 92 8.20 10.25 -16.42
N ASP A 93 9.01 9.20 -16.28
CA ASP A 93 9.54 8.46 -17.41
C ASP A 93 9.19 6.99 -17.44
N GLU A 94 8.86 6.40 -16.28
CA GLU A 94 8.68 4.96 -16.17
C GLU A 94 7.38 4.60 -15.52
N TRP A 95 6.87 3.46 -15.88
CA TRP A 95 5.61 2.93 -15.34
C TRP A 95 5.74 1.42 -15.23
N SER A 96 5.25 0.86 -14.14
CA SER A 96 5.24 -0.59 -13.97
C SER A 96 4.02 -1.04 -13.19
N LYS A 97 3.64 -2.30 -13.40
CA LYS A 97 2.57 -2.93 -12.68
C LYS A 97 3.13 -4.12 -11.92
N GLN A 98 2.62 -4.31 -10.71
CA GLN A 98 3.05 -5.42 -9.86
C GLN A 98 1.83 -6.09 -9.29
N ASN A 99 1.86 -7.42 -9.22
CA ASN A 99 0.80 -8.20 -8.60
C ASN A 99 1.33 -8.83 -7.34
N GLY A 100 0.46 -8.99 -6.38
CA GLY A 100 0.88 -9.59 -5.12
C GLY A 100 -0.28 -9.91 -4.22
N THR A 101 0.05 -10.08 -2.94
CA THR A 101 -0.92 -10.33 -1.90
C THR A 101 -0.76 -9.31 -0.79
N VAL A 102 -1.80 -9.13 -0.01
CA VAL A 102 -1.81 -8.18 1.09
C VAL A 102 -2.53 -8.80 2.27
N LYS A 103 -2.03 -8.53 3.46
CA LYS A 103 -2.70 -8.93 4.69
C LYS A 103 -2.41 -7.94 5.79
N VAL A 104 -3.29 -7.88 6.78
CA VAL A 104 -3.08 -7.09 7.98
C VAL A 104 -2.23 -7.92 8.92
N VAL A 105 -1.16 -7.36 9.46
CA VAL A 105 -0.22 -8.10 10.30
C VAL A 105 -0.15 -7.61 11.74
N ASP A 106 -0.93 -6.59 12.12
CA ASP A 106 -0.97 -6.19 13.53
C ASP A 106 -2.37 -5.92 14.03
#